data_12a0e7a53ce5c24ffb5d0aeb0e38e78f
#
_entry.id   12a0e7a53ce5c24ffb5d0aeb0e38e78f
#
_cell.length_a   1.000
_cell.length_b   1.000
_cell.length_c   1.000
_cell.angle_alpha   90.00
_cell.angle_beta   90.00
_cell.angle_gamma   90.00
#
_symmetry.space_group_name_H-M   'P 1'
#
loop_
_entity.id
_entity.type
_entity.pdbx_description
1 polymer ?
#
loop_
_entity_poly.entity_id
_entity_poly.type
_entity_poly.pdbx_seq_one_letter_code
_entity_poly.pdbx_strand_id
1 'polypeptide(L)'
;RSSSAASDVYKRQVSNKSWNKLISNKETLVIDARKPFEHSVGTFKNAINPKIQNFRDFPKFLKKIEKTKPVAMFCTGGIRCEKASIFLKNKGFKNVFQLKGGILNYLNKTEKKDSLWEGECFVFDNRISLKHKLKQGSFSMCSGCRTPLSVQDKKSNKYEEGVSCSRCYDTLTSTQKSRFRMRQSQINVAKKSGKKHKFQKEY
;
A
#
# COMPACT_ATOMS: atom_id res chain seq x y z
N ARG A 1 33.56 -5.53 -1.78
CA ARG A 1 32.66 -5.88 -0.65
C ARG A 1 31.15 -5.87 -0.99
N SER A 2 30.74 -5.88 -2.25
CA SER A 2 29.31 -5.81 -2.64
C SER A 2 28.65 -7.15 -2.96
N SER A 3 29.39 -8.20 -3.20
CA SER A 3 28.83 -9.48 -3.67
C SER A 3 28.12 -10.31 -2.60
N SER A 4 28.58 -10.36 -1.36
CA SER A 4 27.97 -11.20 -0.33
C SER A 4 26.63 -10.67 0.23
N ALA A 5 26.49 -9.36 0.40
CA ALA A 5 25.27 -8.76 0.92
C ALA A 5 24.10 -8.89 -0.08
N ALA A 6 24.34 -8.70 -1.38
CA ALA A 6 23.35 -8.90 -2.42
C ALA A 6 22.89 -10.36 -2.49
N SER A 7 23.83 -11.33 -2.47
CA SER A 7 23.48 -12.75 -2.50
C SER A 7 22.64 -13.20 -1.29
N ASP A 8 22.90 -12.65 -0.12
CA ASP A 8 22.16 -12.95 1.10
C ASP A 8 20.70 -12.40 1.09
N VAL A 9 20.46 -11.28 0.43
CA VAL A 9 19.12 -10.73 0.22
C VAL A 9 18.31 -11.64 -0.71
N TYR A 10 18.92 -12.12 -1.80
CA TYR A 10 18.28 -13.06 -2.72
C TYR A 10 17.93 -14.41 -2.09
N LYS A 11 18.77 -14.93 -1.23
CA LYS A 11 18.54 -16.23 -0.53
C LYS A 11 17.33 -16.22 0.40
N ARG A 12 16.79 -15.06 0.78
CA ARG A 12 15.65 -14.94 1.70
C ARG A 12 14.36 -14.49 1.01
N GLN A 13 14.39 -14.37 -0.31
CA GLN A 13 13.18 -14.13 -1.08
C GLN A 13 12.36 -15.42 -1.19
N VAL A 14 11.09 -15.35 -0.78
CA VAL A 14 10.17 -16.48 -0.76
C VAL A 14 9.23 -16.39 -1.96
N SER A 15 9.07 -17.48 -2.69
CA SER A 15 8.13 -17.58 -3.81
C SER A 15 6.67 -17.48 -3.33
N ASN A 16 5.75 -17.14 -4.22
CA ASN A 16 4.33 -17.00 -3.88
C ASN A 16 3.73 -18.28 -3.26
N LYS A 17 4.10 -19.46 -3.76
CA LYS A 17 3.66 -20.76 -3.21
C LYS A 17 4.14 -20.97 -1.77
N SER A 18 5.43 -20.72 -1.53
CA SER A 18 6.02 -20.88 -0.20
C SER A 18 5.61 -19.75 0.75
N TRP A 19 5.23 -18.58 0.21
CA TRP A 19 4.76 -17.43 0.99
C TRP A 19 3.49 -17.75 1.76
N ASN A 20 2.48 -18.32 1.10
CA ASN A 20 1.23 -18.69 1.78
C ASN A 20 1.48 -19.64 2.94
N LYS A 21 2.32 -20.68 2.74
CA LYS A 21 2.69 -21.62 3.81
C LYS A 21 3.39 -20.90 4.97
N LEU A 22 4.31 -19.96 4.66
CA LEU A 22 5.06 -19.21 5.67
C LEU A 22 4.15 -18.32 6.52
N ILE A 23 3.26 -17.53 5.89
CA ILE A 23 2.40 -16.59 6.62
C ILE A 23 1.18 -17.24 7.28
N SER A 24 0.85 -18.48 6.94
CA SER A 24 -0.16 -19.28 7.64
C SER A 24 0.34 -19.87 8.96
N ASN A 25 1.65 -19.90 9.17
CA ASN A 25 2.22 -20.34 10.45
C ASN A 25 2.03 -19.24 11.50
N LYS A 26 1.35 -19.57 12.60
CA LYS A 26 1.05 -18.64 13.70
C LYS A 26 2.30 -18.07 14.38
N GLU A 27 3.43 -18.78 14.34
CA GLU A 27 4.70 -18.30 14.90
C GLU A 27 5.37 -17.24 14.02
N THR A 28 4.96 -17.11 12.75
CA THR A 28 5.53 -16.14 11.82
C THR A 28 4.91 -14.76 12.01
N LEU A 29 5.73 -13.78 12.34
CA LEU A 29 5.32 -12.37 12.36
C LEU A 29 5.26 -11.83 10.92
N VAL A 30 4.06 -11.50 10.45
CA VAL A 30 3.86 -10.95 9.11
C VAL A 30 3.79 -9.42 9.17
N ILE A 31 4.70 -8.74 8.48
CA ILE A 31 4.83 -7.27 8.53
C ILE A 31 4.53 -6.66 7.16
N ASP A 32 3.51 -5.80 7.12
CA ASP A 32 3.26 -4.90 5.99
C ASP A 32 4.15 -3.65 6.12
N ALA A 33 5.24 -3.60 5.36
CA ALA A 33 6.21 -2.50 5.40
C ALA A 33 5.74 -1.23 4.65
N ARG A 34 4.45 -1.13 4.31
CA ARG A 34 3.85 0.01 3.62
C ARG A 34 3.30 1.03 4.62
N LYS A 35 2.89 2.18 4.08
CA LYS A 35 2.21 3.21 4.88
C LYS A 35 0.81 2.77 5.30
N PRO A 36 0.25 3.32 6.40
CA PRO A 36 -1.08 2.95 6.89
C PRO A 36 -2.20 3.06 5.86
N PHE A 37 -2.16 4.07 4.99
CA PHE A 37 -3.19 4.23 3.96
C PHE A 37 -3.08 3.18 2.83
N GLU A 38 -1.88 2.67 2.53
CA GLU A 38 -1.70 1.56 1.59
C GLU A 38 -2.25 0.25 2.17
N HIS A 39 -1.97 0.03 3.47
CA HIS A 39 -2.50 -1.10 4.22
C HIS A 39 -4.03 -1.10 4.27
N SER A 40 -4.67 0.06 4.44
CA SER A 40 -6.15 0.17 4.50
C SER A 40 -6.85 -0.14 3.17
N VAL A 41 -6.15 -0.11 2.05
CA VAL A 41 -6.68 -0.51 0.74
C VAL A 41 -6.69 -2.03 0.58
N GLY A 42 -5.76 -2.71 1.20
CA GLY A 42 -5.68 -4.18 1.26
C GLY A 42 -4.34 -4.63 1.82
N THR A 43 -4.34 -5.84 2.38
CA THR A 43 -3.18 -6.45 3.03
C THR A 43 -3.29 -7.98 3.05
N PHE A 44 -2.25 -8.69 3.48
CA PHE A 44 -2.36 -10.11 3.77
C PHE A 44 -3.05 -10.34 5.11
N LYS A 45 -3.83 -11.40 5.18
CA LYS A 45 -4.47 -11.86 6.43
C LYS A 45 -3.42 -11.95 7.55
N ASN A 46 -3.75 -11.46 8.74
CA ASN A 46 -2.90 -11.43 9.93
C ASN A 46 -1.63 -10.55 9.81
N ALA A 47 -1.48 -9.73 8.78
CA ALA A 47 -0.35 -8.83 8.68
C ALA A 47 -0.48 -7.63 9.63
N ILE A 48 0.63 -7.31 10.31
CA ILE A 48 0.74 -6.14 11.18
C ILE A 48 1.33 -4.98 10.38
N ASN A 49 0.66 -3.83 10.40
CA ASN A 49 1.24 -2.60 9.89
C ASN A 49 1.90 -1.83 11.04
N PRO A 50 3.19 -1.43 10.91
CA PRO A 50 3.90 -0.66 11.93
C PRO A 50 3.31 0.73 12.24
N LYS A 51 2.34 1.19 11.43
CA LYS A 51 1.71 2.53 11.51
C LYS A 51 2.70 3.70 11.48
N ILE A 52 3.84 3.50 10.82
CA ILE A 52 4.87 4.52 10.65
C ILE A 52 4.56 5.42 9.44
N GLN A 53 4.78 6.72 9.59
CA GLN A 53 4.66 7.69 8.50
C GLN A 53 5.92 7.74 7.63
N ASN A 54 7.07 7.56 8.26
CA ASN A 54 8.37 7.52 7.59
C ASN A 54 9.06 6.18 7.87
N PHE A 55 9.69 5.62 6.84
CA PHE A 55 10.44 4.37 6.97
C PHE A 55 11.62 4.47 7.98
N ARG A 56 12.09 5.68 8.25
CA ARG A 56 13.11 5.94 9.30
C ARG A 56 12.65 5.56 10.71
N ASP A 57 11.33 5.50 10.95
CA ASP A 57 10.77 5.11 12.25
C ASP A 57 10.62 3.59 12.41
N PHE A 58 10.88 2.81 11.36
CA PHE A 58 10.82 1.35 11.38
C PHE A 58 11.67 0.72 12.51
N PRO A 59 12.88 1.23 12.84
CA PRO A 59 13.64 0.74 13.98
C PRO A 59 12.93 0.81 15.32
N LYS A 60 12.09 1.82 15.55
CA LYS A 60 11.33 1.99 16.81
C LYS A 60 10.31 0.87 17.00
N PHE A 61 9.65 0.48 15.91
CA PHE A 61 8.71 -0.64 15.89
C PHE A 61 9.41 -1.97 16.22
N LEU A 62 10.60 -2.19 15.69
CA LEU A 62 11.35 -3.44 15.87
C LEU A 62 11.82 -3.70 17.32
N LYS A 63 11.96 -2.66 18.15
CA LYS A 63 12.34 -2.81 19.56
C LYS A 63 11.39 -3.70 20.37
N LYS A 64 10.12 -3.83 19.90
CA LYS A 64 9.06 -4.60 20.55
C LYS A 64 8.96 -6.04 20.03
N ILE A 65 9.80 -6.43 19.06
CA ILE A 65 9.70 -7.72 18.38
C ILE A 65 10.80 -8.66 18.90
N GLU A 66 10.39 -9.87 19.23
CA GLU A 66 11.28 -10.95 19.61
C GLU A 66 12.14 -11.40 18.42
N LYS A 67 13.47 -11.42 18.59
CA LYS A 67 14.41 -11.67 17.48
C LYS A 67 14.48 -13.13 17.02
N THR A 68 13.96 -14.04 17.83
CA THR A 68 13.93 -15.49 17.57
C THR A 68 12.81 -15.87 16.62
N LYS A 69 11.69 -15.11 16.60
CA LYS A 69 10.55 -15.39 15.74
C LYS A 69 10.85 -15.18 14.26
N PRO A 70 10.33 -16.03 13.37
CA PRO A 70 10.38 -15.80 11.94
C PRO A 70 9.63 -14.51 11.57
N VAL A 71 10.26 -13.66 10.77
CA VAL A 71 9.67 -12.41 10.29
C VAL A 71 9.49 -12.50 8.78
N ALA A 72 8.24 -12.39 8.32
CA ALA A 72 7.89 -12.33 6.91
C ALA A 72 7.45 -10.91 6.54
N MET A 73 8.13 -10.28 5.58
CA MET A 73 7.85 -8.89 5.19
C MET A 73 7.42 -8.79 3.73
N PHE A 74 6.52 -7.85 3.48
CA PHE A 74 6.12 -7.52 2.13
C PHE A 74 5.90 -6.01 1.95
N CYS A 75 5.99 -5.57 0.69
CA CYS A 75 5.56 -4.25 0.23
C CYS A 75 5.12 -4.36 -1.23
N THR A 76 4.73 -3.27 -1.86
CA THR A 76 4.18 -3.27 -3.22
C THR A 76 5.07 -3.97 -4.24
N GLY A 77 6.34 -3.58 -4.37
CA GLY A 77 7.29 -4.13 -5.35
C GLY A 77 8.53 -4.82 -4.76
N GLY A 78 8.67 -4.91 -3.42
CA GLY A 78 9.83 -5.54 -2.76
C GLY A 78 10.92 -4.58 -2.28
N ILE A 79 11.10 -3.40 -2.86
CA ILE A 79 12.23 -2.48 -2.61
C ILE A 79 12.35 -2.05 -1.14
N ARG A 80 11.23 -1.72 -0.48
CA ARG A 80 11.23 -1.37 0.96
C ARG A 80 11.69 -2.54 1.82
N CYS A 81 11.28 -3.75 1.45
CA CYS A 81 11.64 -4.97 2.17
C CYS A 81 13.12 -5.32 2.06
N GLU A 82 13.76 -5.04 0.94
CA GLU A 82 15.22 -5.25 0.80
C GLU A 82 16.00 -4.45 1.84
N LYS A 83 15.69 -3.15 1.96
CA LYS A 83 16.32 -2.28 2.97
C LYS A 83 15.98 -2.73 4.40
N ALA A 84 14.71 -3.09 4.65
CA ALA A 84 14.26 -3.57 5.95
C ALA A 84 14.95 -4.89 6.36
N SER A 85 15.10 -5.83 5.42
CA SER A 85 15.73 -7.14 5.68
C SER A 85 17.18 -7.00 6.12
N ILE A 86 17.95 -6.15 5.43
CA ILE A 86 19.34 -5.85 5.80
C ILE A 86 19.39 -5.27 7.21
N PHE A 87 18.51 -4.33 7.50
CA PHE A 87 18.46 -3.69 8.81
C PHE A 87 18.10 -4.68 9.92
N LEU A 88 17.08 -5.54 9.74
CA LEU A 88 16.71 -6.57 10.70
C LEU A 88 17.88 -7.55 10.97
N LYS A 89 18.55 -7.98 9.91
CA LYS A 89 19.72 -8.87 10.02
C LYS A 89 20.82 -8.25 10.87
N ASN A 90 21.14 -6.98 10.62
CA ASN A 90 22.15 -6.24 11.41
C ASN A 90 21.74 -6.03 12.87
N LYS A 91 20.43 -6.13 13.19
CA LYS A 91 19.89 -6.09 14.56
C LYS A 91 19.78 -7.47 15.20
N GLY A 92 20.27 -8.53 14.54
CA GLY A 92 20.36 -9.89 15.09
C GLY A 92 19.14 -10.77 14.87
N PHE A 93 18.20 -10.38 13.98
CA PHE A 93 17.10 -11.25 13.56
C PHE A 93 17.63 -12.36 12.64
N LYS A 94 17.41 -13.64 13.01
CA LYS A 94 17.94 -14.79 12.28
C LYS A 94 17.07 -15.19 11.08
N ASN A 95 15.76 -15.19 11.26
CA ASN A 95 14.79 -15.72 10.31
C ASN A 95 13.96 -14.58 9.67
N VAL A 96 14.54 -13.90 8.69
CA VAL A 96 13.89 -12.77 7.98
C VAL A 96 13.62 -13.17 6.54
N PHE A 97 12.37 -13.13 6.14
CA PHE A 97 11.90 -13.50 4.81
C PHE A 97 11.19 -12.32 4.13
N GLN A 98 11.27 -12.25 2.82
CA GLN A 98 10.55 -11.25 2.03
C GLN A 98 9.85 -11.87 0.83
N LEU A 99 8.68 -11.34 0.50
CA LEU A 99 7.92 -11.78 -0.66
C LEU A 99 8.64 -11.39 -1.96
N LYS A 100 9.01 -12.38 -2.78
CA LYS A 100 9.71 -12.18 -4.05
C LYS A 100 8.86 -11.37 -5.03
N GLY A 101 9.37 -10.19 -5.44
CA GLY A 101 8.68 -9.27 -6.35
C GLY A 101 7.47 -8.56 -5.72
N GLY A 102 7.29 -8.68 -4.39
CA GLY A 102 6.24 -7.98 -3.64
C GLY A 102 4.81 -8.39 -3.99
N ILE A 103 3.86 -7.56 -3.55
CA ILE A 103 2.42 -7.81 -3.73
C ILE A 103 2.04 -7.89 -5.21
N LEU A 104 2.62 -7.05 -6.07
CA LEU A 104 2.28 -7.03 -7.49
C LEU A 104 2.59 -8.37 -8.16
N ASN A 105 3.76 -8.95 -7.88
CA ASN A 105 4.10 -10.27 -8.40
C ASN A 105 3.19 -11.36 -7.82
N TYR A 106 2.82 -11.24 -6.54
CA TYR A 106 1.91 -12.18 -5.90
C TYR A 106 0.51 -12.13 -6.55
N LEU A 107 -0.09 -10.96 -6.70
CA LEU A 107 -1.41 -10.79 -7.31
C LEU A 107 -1.44 -11.18 -8.79
N ASN A 108 -0.31 -11.03 -9.49
CA ASN A 108 -0.22 -11.44 -10.89
C ASN A 108 -0.17 -12.96 -11.07
N LYS A 109 0.54 -13.66 -10.18
CA LYS A 109 0.85 -15.10 -10.35
C LYS A 109 -0.03 -16.03 -9.50
N THR A 110 -0.69 -15.52 -8.46
CA THR A 110 -1.53 -16.33 -7.57
C THR A 110 -2.99 -16.25 -8.00
N GLU A 111 -3.65 -17.39 -8.13
CA GLU A 111 -5.08 -17.42 -8.41
C GLU A 111 -5.87 -16.89 -7.19
N LYS A 112 -7.03 -16.26 -7.45
CA LYS A 112 -7.84 -15.64 -6.40
C LYS A 112 -8.26 -16.63 -5.30
N LYS A 113 -8.57 -17.88 -5.68
CA LYS A 113 -8.96 -18.95 -4.77
C LYS A 113 -7.85 -19.37 -3.79
N ASP A 114 -6.58 -19.23 -4.19
CA ASP A 114 -5.41 -19.61 -3.41
C ASP A 114 -4.76 -18.41 -2.70
N SER A 115 -5.37 -17.24 -2.84
CA SER A 115 -4.81 -16.00 -2.34
C SER A 115 -5.17 -15.75 -0.88
N LEU A 116 -4.18 -15.38 -0.08
CA LEU A 116 -4.36 -14.88 1.28
C LEU A 116 -4.37 -13.35 1.33
N TRP A 117 -4.42 -12.68 0.18
CA TRP A 117 -4.54 -11.24 0.06
C TRP A 117 -5.99 -10.81 0.20
N GLU A 118 -6.24 -9.81 1.06
CA GLU A 118 -7.54 -9.19 1.27
C GLU A 118 -7.54 -7.76 0.73
N GLY A 119 -8.60 -7.40 0.00
CA GLY A 119 -8.73 -6.06 -0.61
C GLY A 119 -7.96 -5.90 -1.92
N GLU A 120 -7.50 -4.66 -2.18
CA GLU A 120 -6.79 -4.26 -3.41
C GLU A 120 -5.39 -3.74 -3.07
N CYS A 121 -4.46 -3.78 -4.02
CA CYS A 121 -3.12 -3.25 -3.82
C CYS A 121 -3.05 -1.80 -4.27
N PHE A 122 -2.78 -0.86 -3.36
CA PHE A 122 -2.52 0.53 -3.72
C PHE A 122 -1.24 0.66 -4.56
N VAL A 123 -1.34 1.44 -5.64
CA VAL A 123 -0.22 1.80 -6.52
C VAL A 123 -0.14 3.31 -6.69
N PHE A 124 1.07 3.83 -6.94
CA PHE A 124 1.33 5.28 -7.04
C PHE A 124 1.16 5.84 -8.45
N ASP A 125 0.49 5.10 -9.33
CA ASP A 125 0.15 5.53 -10.68
C ASP A 125 -1.33 5.91 -10.83
N ASN A 126 -1.75 6.20 -12.06
CA ASN A 126 -3.12 6.64 -12.35
C ASN A 126 -4.19 5.58 -12.06
N ARG A 127 -3.84 4.31 -11.93
CA ARG A 127 -4.78 3.23 -11.62
C ARG A 127 -5.21 3.20 -10.16
N ILE A 128 -4.47 3.83 -9.26
CA ILE A 128 -4.67 3.95 -7.80
C ILE A 128 -4.63 2.62 -7.08
N SER A 129 -5.34 1.61 -7.54
CA SER A 129 -5.35 0.27 -6.95
C SER A 129 -5.45 -0.83 -8.00
N LEU A 130 -4.93 -2.01 -7.65
CA LEU A 130 -4.93 -3.19 -8.51
C LEU A 130 -5.50 -4.40 -7.77
N LYS A 131 -6.22 -5.23 -8.52
CA LYS A 131 -6.74 -6.55 -8.13
C LYS A 131 -5.86 -7.67 -8.69
N HIS A 132 -6.27 -8.93 -8.44
CA HIS A 132 -5.63 -10.10 -9.05
C HIS A 132 -5.52 -9.97 -10.58
N LYS A 133 -4.43 -10.55 -11.13
CA LYS A 133 -4.03 -10.41 -12.54
C LYS A 133 -3.77 -8.95 -12.93
N LEU A 134 -3.41 -8.11 -11.95
CA LEU A 134 -3.12 -6.68 -12.11
C LEU A 134 -4.23 -5.88 -12.80
N LYS A 135 -5.47 -6.36 -12.72
CA LYS A 135 -6.63 -5.61 -13.21
C LYS A 135 -6.83 -4.36 -12.38
N GLN A 136 -7.29 -3.28 -13.00
CA GLN A 136 -7.59 -2.03 -12.30
C GLN A 136 -8.61 -2.27 -11.19
N GLY A 137 -8.38 -1.64 -10.05
CA GLY A 137 -9.21 -1.71 -8.87
C GLY A 137 -10.39 -0.74 -8.89
N SER A 138 -11.08 -0.65 -7.76
CA SER A 138 -12.28 0.18 -7.59
C SER A 138 -12.04 1.47 -6.81
N PHE A 139 -10.83 1.64 -6.25
CA PHE A 139 -10.50 2.84 -5.49
C PHE A 139 -10.29 4.05 -6.39
N SER A 140 -10.65 5.21 -5.87
CA SER A 140 -10.33 6.52 -6.44
C SER A 140 -9.52 7.35 -5.44
N MET A 141 -9.05 8.53 -5.85
CA MET A 141 -8.27 9.41 -4.99
C MET A 141 -9.09 10.61 -4.55
N CYS A 142 -9.10 10.94 -3.27
CA CYS A 142 -9.65 12.19 -2.79
C CYS A 142 -8.84 13.37 -3.34
N SER A 143 -9.50 14.30 -4.02
CA SER A 143 -8.83 15.48 -4.59
C SER A 143 -8.37 16.49 -3.54
N GLY A 144 -8.96 16.44 -2.34
CA GLY A 144 -8.57 17.31 -1.21
C GLY A 144 -7.31 16.82 -0.50
N CYS A 145 -7.34 15.60 0.05
CA CYS A 145 -6.27 15.09 0.92
C CYS A 145 -5.41 13.97 0.32
N ARG A 146 -5.70 13.54 -0.91
CA ARG A 146 -4.96 12.47 -1.61
C ARG A 146 -5.02 11.10 -0.91
N THR A 147 -6.06 10.85 -0.13
CA THR A 147 -6.33 9.52 0.43
C THR A 147 -7.11 8.67 -0.57
N PRO A 148 -6.79 7.36 -0.73
CA PRO A 148 -7.60 6.47 -1.53
C PRO A 148 -8.99 6.29 -0.91
N LEU A 149 -10.02 6.27 -1.76
CA LEU A 149 -11.43 6.17 -1.40
C LEU A 149 -12.04 4.92 -2.03
N SER A 150 -12.65 4.11 -1.21
CA SER A 150 -13.52 3.01 -1.66
C SER A 150 -14.85 3.54 -2.18
N VAL A 151 -15.64 2.67 -2.80
CA VAL A 151 -17.04 2.98 -3.17
C VAL A 151 -17.87 3.36 -1.93
N GLN A 152 -17.60 2.71 -0.80
CA GLN A 152 -18.31 3.00 0.45
C GLN A 152 -17.95 4.37 1.04
N ASP A 153 -16.68 4.78 0.97
CA ASP A 153 -16.25 6.11 1.43
C ASP A 153 -16.98 7.25 0.71
N LYS A 154 -17.37 7.03 -0.55
CA LYS A 154 -18.10 8.02 -1.37
C LYS A 154 -19.57 8.16 -0.98
N LYS A 155 -20.12 7.24 -0.19
CA LYS A 155 -21.51 7.34 0.31
C LYS A 155 -21.62 8.23 1.55
N SER A 156 -20.51 8.67 2.13
CA SER A 156 -20.50 9.55 3.28
C SER A 156 -21.09 10.92 2.93
N ASN A 157 -21.86 11.52 3.85
CA ASN A 157 -22.36 12.89 3.75
C ASN A 157 -21.24 13.96 3.75
N LYS A 158 -20.02 13.59 4.16
CA LYS A 158 -18.82 14.41 4.09
C LYS A 158 -18.04 14.28 2.77
N TYR A 159 -18.51 13.41 1.87
CA TYR A 159 -17.92 13.27 0.55
C TYR A 159 -18.51 14.28 -0.43
N GLU A 160 -17.63 15.06 -1.02
CA GLU A 160 -17.94 15.96 -2.13
C GLU A 160 -16.91 15.75 -3.23
N GLU A 161 -17.39 15.37 -4.44
CA GLU A 161 -16.51 15.08 -5.57
C GLU A 161 -15.59 16.27 -5.89
N GLY A 162 -14.31 15.99 -6.03
CA GLY A 162 -13.31 17.01 -6.31
C GLY A 162 -12.92 17.88 -5.12
N VAL A 163 -13.60 17.77 -3.98
CA VAL A 163 -13.44 18.68 -2.82
C VAL A 163 -12.95 17.95 -1.58
N SER A 164 -13.74 17.01 -1.04
CA SER A 164 -13.49 16.44 0.29
C SER A 164 -13.91 14.98 0.41
N CYS A 165 -13.44 14.34 1.46
CA CYS A 165 -13.92 13.05 1.95
C CYS A 165 -14.08 13.09 3.48
N SER A 166 -14.62 12.04 4.08
CA SER A 166 -14.83 11.94 5.54
C SER A 166 -13.57 12.24 6.37
N ARG A 167 -12.38 11.97 5.83
CA ARG A 167 -11.10 12.21 6.54
C ARG A 167 -10.65 13.66 6.53
N CYS A 168 -10.97 14.43 5.50
CA CYS A 168 -10.49 15.81 5.38
C CYS A 168 -11.59 16.87 5.45
N TYR A 169 -12.84 16.47 5.49
CA TYR A 169 -13.97 17.40 5.49
C TYR A 169 -13.88 18.42 6.62
N ASP A 170 -13.59 17.97 7.85
CA ASP A 170 -13.55 18.82 9.06
C ASP A 170 -12.23 19.60 9.17
N THR A 171 -11.17 19.19 8.47
CA THR A 171 -9.85 19.85 8.50
C THR A 171 -9.66 20.89 7.39
N LEU A 172 -10.50 20.85 6.36
CA LEU A 172 -10.46 21.83 5.27
C LEU A 172 -11.19 23.13 5.65
N THR A 173 -10.52 24.26 5.45
CA THR A 173 -11.15 25.57 5.63
C THR A 173 -12.22 25.84 4.56
N SER A 174 -13.14 26.77 4.83
CA SER A 174 -14.15 27.21 3.86
C SER A 174 -13.53 27.71 2.55
N THR A 175 -12.45 28.47 2.65
CA THR A 175 -11.69 28.99 1.51
C THR A 175 -11.09 27.84 0.67
N GLN A 176 -10.51 26.82 1.32
CA GLN A 176 -9.99 25.66 0.61
C GLN A 176 -11.09 24.87 -0.13
N LYS A 177 -12.23 24.64 0.53
CA LYS A 177 -13.39 24.00 -0.08
C LYS A 177 -13.91 24.78 -1.29
N SER A 178 -14.03 26.12 -1.16
CA SER A 178 -14.44 26.98 -2.27
C SER A 178 -13.49 26.88 -3.47
N ARG A 179 -12.18 26.96 -3.25
CA ARG A 179 -11.17 26.79 -4.31
C ARG A 179 -11.25 25.42 -4.99
N PHE A 180 -11.49 24.36 -4.23
CA PHE A 180 -11.64 23.01 -4.79
C PHE A 180 -12.92 22.88 -5.60
N ARG A 181 -14.04 23.48 -5.18
CA ARG A 181 -15.28 23.56 -5.95
C ARG A 181 -15.09 24.29 -7.27
N MET A 182 -14.41 25.42 -7.27
CA MET A 182 -14.11 26.16 -8.52
C MET A 182 -13.28 25.30 -9.48
N ARG A 183 -12.24 24.63 -8.99
CA ARG A 183 -11.47 23.70 -9.83
C ARG A 183 -12.32 22.58 -10.40
N GLN A 184 -13.16 21.96 -9.56
CA GLN A 184 -14.04 20.87 -10.01
C GLN A 184 -15.07 21.36 -11.05
N SER A 185 -15.62 22.54 -10.88
CA SER A 185 -16.52 23.18 -11.86
C SER A 185 -15.81 23.36 -13.21
N GLN A 186 -14.58 23.88 -13.23
CA GLN A 186 -13.79 24.04 -14.45
C GLN A 186 -13.53 22.68 -15.14
N ILE A 187 -13.21 21.64 -14.36
CA ILE A 187 -13.04 20.28 -14.88
C ILE A 187 -14.33 19.78 -15.53
N ASN A 188 -15.47 20.01 -14.88
CA ASN A 188 -16.77 19.57 -15.39
C ASN A 188 -17.16 20.32 -16.69
N VAL A 189 -16.88 21.63 -16.77
CA VAL A 189 -17.07 22.43 -17.98
C VAL A 189 -16.20 21.92 -19.13
N ALA A 190 -14.91 21.71 -18.87
CA ALA A 190 -13.99 21.16 -19.89
C ALA A 190 -14.45 19.79 -20.40
N LYS A 191 -14.89 18.91 -19.49
CA LYS A 191 -15.40 17.59 -19.84
C LYS A 191 -16.67 17.68 -20.73
N LYS A 192 -17.61 18.57 -20.40
CA LYS A 192 -18.81 18.80 -21.20
C LYS A 192 -18.49 19.33 -22.61
N SER A 193 -17.43 20.12 -22.75
CA SER A 193 -16.95 20.66 -24.03
C SER A 193 -16.04 19.69 -24.81
N GLY A 194 -15.89 18.44 -24.39
CA GLY A 194 -14.97 17.47 -25.00
C GLY A 194 -13.48 17.84 -24.85
N LYS A 195 -13.15 18.82 -24.02
CA LYS A 195 -11.78 19.29 -23.79
C LYS A 195 -11.20 18.67 -22.51
N LYS A 196 -9.89 18.43 -22.52
CA LYS A 196 -9.17 17.95 -21.35
C LYS A 196 -8.75 19.14 -20.47
N HIS A 197 -9.14 19.11 -19.20
CA HIS A 197 -8.69 20.13 -18.25
C HIS A 197 -7.26 19.82 -17.75
N LYS A 198 -6.42 20.86 -17.60
CA LYS A 198 -5.00 20.74 -17.18
C LYS A 198 -4.81 19.89 -15.91
N PHE A 199 -5.75 19.90 -14.98
CA PHE A 199 -5.70 19.14 -13.72
C PHE A 199 -6.56 17.88 -13.74
N GLN A 200 -7.16 17.53 -14.87
CA GLN A 200 -7.90 16.30 -15.01
C GLN A 200 -6.90 15.16 -15.15
N LYS A 201 -6.89 14.26 -14.17
CA LYS A 201 -6.11 13.03 -14.27
C LYS A 201 -6.90 12.00 -15.07
N GLU A 202 -6.23 11.35 -16.00
CA GLU A 202 -6.74 10.12 -16.61
C GLU A 202 -6.52 8.99 -15.63
N TYR A 203 -7.61 8.32 -15.25
CA TYR A 203 -7.60 7.10 -14.46
C TYR A 203 -8.10 5.97 -15.33
#